data_7c097be4c284b5aef33e5d827d763163
#
_entry.id   7c097be4c284b5aef33e5d827d763163
#
_cell.length_a   1.000
_cell.length_b   1.000
_cell.length_c   1.000
_cell.angle_alpha   90.00
_cell.angle_beta   90.00
_cell.angle_gamma   90.00
#
_symmetry.space_group_name_H-M   'P 1'
#
loop_
_entity.id
_entity.type
_entity.pdbx_description
1 polymer ?
#
loop_
_entity_poly.entity_id
_entity_poly.type
_entity_poly.pdbx_seq_one_letter_code
_entity_poly.pdbx_strand_id
1 'polypeptide(L)'
;MKQTQRHLEILDVLTRQGFVSTDDLVTHFDVSPQTIRRDLNDLAEQNKIRRHHGGASLHSSTVNTAYSARKVMQLKEKERIAREVAANIPDGSSLFIDIGTTTEAIARALLDHRELRVVTNNLNVASILTAKDDFTVIIAGGEIRNRDGGIVGEATRDFIGQFRMDYGVIGISGIDSDGSLLDFDYHEVKIAQAIIAHSRQVFLAADHTKFGRNAMVNLGNLNQIHALFTDQEPPEKLMRLMSQIGRAHV
;
A
#
# COMPACT_ATOMS: atom_id res chain seq x y z
N MET A 1 18.41 -31.51 4.99
CA MET A 1 17.13 -31.40 5.75
C MET A 1 15.98 -31.95 4.90
N LYS A 2 15.02 -32.67 5.51
CA LYS A 2 13.84 -33.19 4.78
C LYS A 2 12.88 -32.04 4.45
N GLN A 3 12.18 -32.10 3.33
CA GLN A 3 11.23 -31.06 2.87
C GLN A 3 10.20 -30.68 3.94
N THR A 4 9.56 -31.67 4.56
CA THR A 4 8.55 -31.43 5.59
C THR A 4 9.07 -30.61 6.77
N GLN A 5 10.31 -30.87 7.20
CA GLN A 5 10.92 -30.10 8.28
C GLN A 5 11.23 -28.67 7.83
N ARG A 6 11.72 -28.49 6.60
CA ARG A 6 11.96 -27.16 6.02
C ARG A 6 10.67 -26.35 5.89
N HIS A 7 9.55 -26.98 5.48
CA HIS A 7 8.23 -26.33 5.46
C HIS A 7 7.82 -25.82 6.85
N LEU A 8 8.02 -26.59 7.91
CA LEU A 8 7.69 -26.15 9.28
C LEU A 8 8.58 -24.98 9.71
N GLU A 9 9.85 -25.01 9.42
CA GLU A 9 10.78 -23.93 9.73
C GLU A 9 10.49 -22.68 8.90
N ILE A 10 10.11 -22.80 7.62
CA ILE A 10 9.64 -21.68 6.80
C ILE A 10 8.42 -21.00 7.46
N LEU A 11 7.43 -21.80 7.90
CA LEU A 11 6.24 -21.25 8.57
C LEU A 11 6.58 -20.57 9.90
N ASP A 12 7.53 -21.11 10.66
CA ASP A 12 8.00 -20.49 11.91
C ASP A 12 8.73 -19.16 11.64
N VAL A 13 9.62 -19.10 10.65
CA VAL A 13 10.27 -17.86 10.22
C VAL A 13 9.22 -16.82 9.79
N LEU A 14 8.24 -17.23 8.98
CA LEU A 14 7.14 -16.37 8.55
C LEU A 14 6.29 -15.87 9.72
N THR A 15 6.07 -16.72 10.74
CA THR A 15 5.32 -16.32 11.95
C THR A 15 6.05 -15.24 12.73
N ARG A 16 7.38 -15.31 12.80
CA ARG A 16 8.21 -14.32 13.52
C ARG A 16 8.42 -13.02 12.72
N GLN A 17 8.59 -13.13 11.41
CA GLN A 17 9.00 -11.99 10.56
C GLN A 17 7.86 -11.39 9.71
N GLY A 18 6.73 -12.10 9.59
CA GLY A 18 5.59 -11.71 8.77
C GLY A 18 5.81 -11.89 7.26
N PHE A 19 7.02 -11.68 6.78
CA PHE A 19 7.47 -11.89 5.41
C PHE A 19 8.91 -12.40 5.40
N VAL A 20 9.26 -13.22 4.42
CA VAL A 20 10.65 -13.65 4.16
C VAL A 20 10.91 -13.69 2.67
N SER A 21 12.09 -13.22 2.24
CA SER A 21 12.49 -13.28 0.85
C SER A 21 12.95 -14.69 0.46
N THR A 22 12.87 -15.00 -0.83
CA THR A 22 13.42 -16.27 -1.37
C THR A 22 14.92 -16.35 -1.10
N ASP A 23 15.64 -15.24 -1.21
CA ASP A 23 17.10 -15.18 -1.06
C ASP A 23 17.52 -15.37 0.42
N ASP A 24 16.76 -14.81 1.36
CA ASP A 24 16.97 -15.04 2.80
C ASP A 24 16.77 -16.53 3.15
N LEU A 25 15.73 -17.16 2.58
CA LEU A 25 15.49 -18.59 2.79
C LEU A 25 16.56 -19.47 2.14
N VAL A 26 17.05 -19.09 0.96
CA VAL A 26 18.20 -19.75 0.30
C VAL A 26 19.43 -19.75 1.20
N THR A 27 19.73 -18.57 1.76
CA THR A 27 20.87 -18.41 2.68
C THR A 27 20.65 -19.15 3.99
N HIS A 28 19.44 -19.05 4.57
CA HIS A 28 19.11 -19.68 5.85
C HIS A 28 19.17 -21.22 5.80
N PHE A 29 18.69 -21.83 4.70
CA PHE A 29 18.61 -23.28 4.56
C PHE A 29 19.77 -23.88 3.79
N ASP A 30 20.66 -23.08 3.21
CA ASP A 30 21.77 -23.52 2.33
C ASP A 30 21.29 -24.47 1.23
N VAL A 31 20.27 -24.06 0.49
CA VAL A 31 19.68 -24.81 -0.63
C VAL A 31 19.54 -23.94 -1.86
N SER A 32 19.31 -24.55 -3.03
CA SER A 32 19.13 -23.79 -4.27
C SER A 32 17.88 -22.91 -4.25
N PRO A 33 17.88 -21.76 -4.98
CA PRO A 33 16.68 -20.95 -5.17
C PRO A 33 15.49 -21.73 -5.73
N GLN A 34 15.77 -22.72 -6.57
CA GLN A 34 14.76 -23.60 -7.14
C GLN A 34 14.06 -24.45 -6.07
N THR A 35 14.81 -24.96 -5.09
CA THR A 35 14.29 -25.73 -3.95
C THR A 35 13.35 -24.88 -3.12
N ILE A 36 13.76 -23.64 -2.76
CA ILE A 36 12.91 -22.72 -2.00
C ILE A 36 11.64 -22.34 -2.77
N ARG A 37 11.76 -22.04 -4.08
CA ARG A 37 10.57 -21.73 -4.90
C ARG A 37 9.56 -22.86 -4.91
N ARG A 38 10.02 -24.10 -4.98
CA ARG A 38 9.17 -25.30 -4.92
C ARG A 38 8.49 -25.40 -3.55
N ASP A 39 9.24 -25.32 -2.47
CA ASP A 39 8.69 -25.40 -1.11
C ASP A 39 7.62 -24.31 -0.87
N LEU A 40 7.90 -23.08 -1.31
CA LEU A 40 6.95 -21.98 -1.19
C LEU A 40 5.70 -22.18 -2.06
N ASN A 41 5.83 -22.79 -3.24
CA ASN A 41 4.67 -23.13 -4.07
C ASN A 41 3.82 -24.21 -3.40
N ASP A 42 4.44 -25.29 -2.91
CA ASP A 42 3.75 -26.38 -2.21
C ASP A 42 2.98 -25.86 -0.96
N LEU A 43 3.59 -24.93 -0.20
CA LEU A 43 2.94 -24.29 0.94
C LEU A 43 1.80 -23.35 0.54
N ALA A 44 1.92 -22.67 -0.59
CA ALA A 44 0.88 -21.80 -1.12
C ALA A 44 -0.33 -22.60 -1.65
N GLU A 45 -0.08 -23.71 -2.36
CA GLU A 45 -1.12 -24.65 -2.81
C GLU A 45 -1.90 -25.25 -1.63
N GLN A 46 -1.22 -25.44 -0.47
CA GLN A 46 -1.85 -25.85 0.78
C GLN A 46 -2.56 -24.68 1.52
N ASN A 47 -2.65 -23.48 0.94
CA ASN A 47 -3.19 -22.27 1.55
C ASN A 47 -2.55 -21.89 2.89
N LYS A 48 -1.30 -22.31 3.15
CA LYS A 48 -0.58 -21.98 4.39
C LYS A 48 0.14 -20.63 4.32
N ILE A 49 0.52 -20.23 3.11
CA ILE A 49 1.22 -18.95 2.87
C ILE A 49 0.68 -18.26 1.63
N ARG A 50 0.95 -16.95 1.53
CA ARG A 50 0.74 -16.15 0.33
C ARG A 50 2.07 -15.92 -0.37
N ARG A 51 2.13 -16.26 -1.67
CA ARG A 51 3.30 -15.97 -2.51
C ARG A 51 3.32 -14.51 -2.92
N HIS A 52 4.54 -13.96 -2.96
CA HIS A 52 4.84 -12.65 -3.51
C HIS A 52 6.00 -12.76 -4.50
N HIS A 53 6.18 -11.76 -5.34
CA HIS A 53 7.38 -11.68 -6.17
C HIS A 53 8.61 -11.56 -5.26
N GLY A 54 9.47 -12.58 -5.27
CA GLY A 54 10.69 -12.63 -4.44
C GLY A 54 10.53 -13.16 -3.02
N GLY A 55 9.35 -13.65 -2.57
CA GLY A 55 9.20 -14.17 -1.20
C GLY A 55 7.82 -14.71 -0.86
N ALA A 56 7.53 -14.79 0.43
CA ALA A 56 6.24 -15.25 0.96
C ALA A 56 5.85 -14.55 2.28
N SER A 57 4.56 -14.56 2.60
CA SER A 57 4.00 -14.15 3.89
C SER A 57 2.92 -15.12 4.37
N LEU A 58 2.54 -15.05 5.64
CA LEU A 58 1.37 -15.77 6.13
C LEU A 58 0.08 -15.10 5.64
N HIS A 59 -0.97 -15.90 5.49
CA HIS A 59 -2.33 -15.39 5.39
C HIS A 59 -2.77 -14.87 6.77
N SER A 60 -3.07 -13.59 6.86
CA SER A 60 -3.64 -12.99 8.05
C SER A 60 -4.64 -11.90 7.66
N SER A 61 -5.79 -11.87 8.30
CA SER A 61 -6.76 -10.77 8.20
C SER A 61 -6.53 -9.71 9.28
N THR A 62 -5.70 -9.99 10.29
CA THR A 62 -5.48 -9.13 11.45
C THR A 62 -4.09 -8.51 11.53
N VAL A 63 -3.11 -9.09 10.84
CA VAL A 63 -1.71 -8.62 10.88
C VAL A 63 -1.23 -8.28 9.48
N ASN A 64 -0.81 -7.02 9.30
CA ASN A 64 -0.21 -6.58 8.04
C ASN A 64 1.24 -7.05 7.92
N THR A 65 1.72 -7.22 6.69
CA THR A 65 3.14 -7.42 6.40
C THR A 65 3.97 -6.26 6.95
N ALA A 66 5.12 -6.56 7.58
CA ALA A 66 5.99 -5.56 8.16
C ALA A 66 6.36 -4.45 7.16
N TYR A 67 6.47 -3.21 7.65
CA TYR A 67 6.75 -2.06 6.80
C TYR A 67 8.07 -2.19 6.04
N SER A 68 9.14 -2.68 6.70
CA SER A 68 10.45 -2.92 6.09
C SER A 68 10.36 -3.87 4.89
N ALA A 69 9.60 -4.95 5.04
CA ALA A 69 9.34 -5.89 3.95
C ALA A 69 8.51 -5.24 2.83
N ARG A 70 7.46 -4.48 3.18
CA ARG A 70 6.63 -3.76 2.19
C ARG A 70 7.41 -2.72 1.39
N LYS A 71 8.49 -2.14 1.93
CA LYS A 71 9.36 -1.19 1.19
C LYS A 71 10.04 -1.83 -0.02
N VAL A 72 10.46 -3.08 0.10
CA VAL A 72 11.19 -3.79 -0.98
C VAL A 72 10.27 -4.66 -1.85
N MET A 73 9.09 -5.04 -1.32
CA MET A 73 8.12 -5.83 -2.08
C MET A 73 7.48 -4.99 -3.19
N GLN A 74 7.37 -5.57 -4.38
CA GLN A 74 6.72 -4.94 -5.54
C GLN A 74 7.28 -3.53 -5.85
N LEU A 75 8.61 -3.36 -5.71
CA LEU A 75 9.22 -2.04 -5.86
C LEU A 75 9.02 -1.47 -7.27
N LYS A 76 9.25 -2.29 -8.30
CA LYS A 76 9.09 -1.89 -9.71
C LYS A 76 7.63 -1.56 -10.06
N GLU A 77 6.71 -2.34 -9.51
CA GLU A 77 5.27 -2.15 -9.67
C GLU A 77 4.85 -0.82 -9.04
N LYS A 78 5.28 -0.55 -7.81
CA LYS A 78 5.01 0.73 -7.13
C LYS A 78 5.61 1.93 -7.85
N GLU A 79 6.82 1.81 -8.39
CA GLU A 79 7.46 2.87 -9.18
C GLU A 79 6.69 3.15 -10.48
N ARG A 80 6.11 2.11 -11.11
CA ARG A 80 5.29 2.25 -12.30
C ARG A 80 3.96 2.93 -11.96
N ILE A 81 3.27 2.47 -10.94
CA ILE A 81 2.06 3.10 -10.40
C ILE A 81 2.32 4.56 -10.03
N ALA A 82 3.44 4.83 -9.38
CA ALA A 82 3.81 6.16 -8.93
C ALA A 82 3.96 7.16 -10.10
N ARG A 83 4.59 6.73 -11.20
CA ARG A 83 4.72 7.56 -12.42
C ARG A 83 3.36 7.87 -13.04
N GLU A 84 2.47 6.88 -13.10
CA GLU A 84 1.12 7.09 -13.63
C GLU A 84 0.30 8.03 -12.76
N VAL A 85 0.35 7.87 -11.43
CA VAL A 85 -0.31 8.82 -10.51
C VAL A 85 0.24 10.23 -10.70
N ALA A 86 1.57 10.38 -10.72
CA ALA A 86 2.21 11.68 -10.91
C ALA A 86 1.81 12.32 -12.25
N ALA A 87 1.80 11.57 -13.35
CA ALA A 87 1.39 12.07 -14.68
C ALA A 87 -0.06 12.59 -14.72
N ASN A 88 -0.90 12.18 -13.78
CA ASN A 88 -2.30 12.62 -13.68
C ASN A 88 -2.53 13.76 -12.66
N ILE A 89 -1.47 14.33 -12.11
CA ILE A 89 -1.52 15.46 -11.16
C ILE A 89 -0.85 16.67 -11.82
N PRO A 90 -1.56 17.77 -12.06
CA PRO A 90 -0.97 19.00 -12.60
C PRO A 90 -0.04 19.71 -11.61
N ASP A 91 0.91 20.48 -12.12
CA ASP A 91 1.68 21.44 -11.33
C ASP A 91 0.75 22.43 -10.61
N GLY A 92 1.16 22.93 -9.46
CA GLY A 92 0.38 23.87 -8.65
C GLY A 92 -0.79 23.24 -7.89
N SER A 93 -1.00 21.92 -7.98
CA SER A 93 -2.11 21.22 -7.31
C SER A 93 -1.95 21.13 -5.79
N SER A 94 -3.08 21.02 -5.11
CA SER A 94 -3.13 20.71 -3.69
C SER A 94 -3.46 19.23 -3.45
N LEU A 95 -2.70 18.57 -2.55
CA LEU A 95 -2.72 17.12 -2.37
C LEU A 95 -2.81 16.72 -0.90
N PHE A 96 -3.64 15.70 -0.61
CA PHE A 96 -3.37 14.80 0.51
C PHE A 96 -2.57 13.60 0.04
N ILE A 97 -1.54 13.21 0.80
CA ILE A 97 -0.81 11.95 0.58
C ILE A 97 -0.80 11.16 1.89
N ASP A 98 -1.43 9.98 1.86
CA ASP A 98 -1.61 9.11 3.02
C ASP A 98 -0.38 8.24 3.31
N ILE A 99 -0.45 7.46 4.39
CA ILE A 99 0.58 6.50 4.83
C ILE A 99 0.68 5.35 3.83
N GLY A 100 1.91 4.94 3.49
CA GLY A 100 2.13 3.73 2.70
C GLY A 100 3.41 3.74 1.88
N THR A 101 3.92 2.55 1.58
CA THR A 101 5.14 2.43 0.76
C THR A 101 4.90 2.77 -0.72
N THR A 102 3.67 2.63 -1.21
CA THR A 102 3.28 3.06 -2.55
C THR A 102 3.13 4.58 -2.61
N THR A 103 2.54 5.21 -1.60
CA THR A 103 2.42 6.67 -1.50
C THR A 103 3.77 7.35 -1.33
N GLU A 104 4.74 6.71 -0.67
CA GLU A 104 6.13 7.16 -0.64
C GLU A 104 6.80 7.09 -2.02
N ALA A 105 6.51 6.06 -2.82
CA ALA A 105 7.00 6.00 -4.21
C ALA A 105 6.38 7.13 -5.05
N ILE A 106 5.09 7.43 -4.85
CA ILE A 106 4.40 8.55 -5.50
C ILE A 106 5.04 9.88 -5.11
N ALA A 107 5.35 10.09 -3.83
CA ALA A 107 6.05 11.29 -3.38
C ALA A 107 7.39 11.49 -4.10
N ARG A 108 8.15 10.42 -4.36
CA ARG A 108 9.39 10.51 -5.15
C ARG A 108 9.11 10.89 -6.61
N ALA A 109 8.08 10.31 -7.23
CA ALA A 109 7.71 10.64 -8.60
C ALA A 109 7.22 12.09 -8.78
N LEU A 110 6.64 12.67 -7.71
CA LEU A 110 6.19 14.07 -7.71
C LEU A 110 7.34 15.08 -7.63
N LEU A 111 8.58 14.68 -7.36
CA LEU A 111 9.71 15.61 -7.31
C LEU A 111 10.01 16.30 -8.65
N ASP A 112 9.50 15.80 -9.76
CA ASP A 112 9.60 16.44 -11.08
C ASP A 112 8.55 17.54 -11.28
N HIS A 113 7.56 17.68 -10.38
CA HIS A 113 6.51 18.71 -10.42
C HIS A 113 6.98 20.05 -9.84
N ARG A 114 6.13 21.06 -9.98
CA ARG A 114 6.36 22.43 -9.49
C ARG A 114 5.17 22.91 -8.65
N GLU A 115 5.50 23.72 -7.62
CA GLU A 115 4.53 24.51 -6.83
C GLU A 115 3.41 23.67 -6.16
N LEU A 116 3.68 22.39 -5.84
CA LEU A 116 2.68 21.55 -5.16
C LEU A 116 2.49 21.97 -3.70
N ARG A 117 1.27 21.84 -3.23
CA ARG A 117 0.89 22.03 -1.81
C ARG A 117 0.43 20.70 -1.25
N VAL A 118 1.19 20.13 -0.34
CA VAL A 118 0.94 18.78 0.16
C VAL A 118 0.66 18.77 1.65
N VAL A 119 -0.45 18.19 2.05
CA VAL A 119 -0.76 17.81 3.43
C VAL A 119 -0.57 16.31 3.56
N THR A 120 0.20 15.86 4.54
CA THR A 120 0.46 14.43 4.74
C THR A 120 0.50 14.07 6.23
N ASN A 121 0.08 12.84 6.53
CA ASN A 121 0.25 12.18 7.83
C ASN A 121 1.39 11.14 7.80
N ASN A 122 2.33 11.27 6.86
CA ASN A 122 3.45 10.36 6.67
C ASN A 122 4.79 11.12 6.73
N LEU A 123 5.60 10.85 7.77
CA LEU A 123 6.91 11.47 7.97
C LEU A 123 7.86 11.21 6.79
N ASN A 124 7.79 10.02 6.19
CA ASN A 124 8.66 9.68 5.05
C ASN A 124 8.28 10.49 3.80
N VAL A 125 6.98 10.67 3.53
CA VAL A 125 6.48 11.53 2.45
C VAL A 125 6.94 12.97 2.67
N ALA A 126 6.75 13.51 3.88
CA ALA A 126 7.19 14.86 4.21
C ALA A 126 8.71 15.02 3.97
N SER A 127 9.52 14.08 4.47
CA SER A 127 10.97 14.08 4.29
C SER A 127 11.40 14.03 2.81
N ILE A 128 10.68 13.28 1.96
CA ILE A 128 10.95 13.22 0.52
C ILE A 128 10.66 14.57 -0.13
N LEU A 129 9.48 15.14 0.13
CA LEU A 129 9.00 16.32 -0.57
C LEU A 129 9.67 17.62 -0.13
N THR A 130 10.22 17.68 1.09
CA THR A 130 11.00 18.84 1.56
C THR A 130 12.34 19.03 0.81
N ALA A 131 12.71 18.12 -0.07
CA ALA A 131 13.82 18.31 -0.98
C ALA A 131 13.54 19.36 -2.10
N LYS A 132 12.28 19.80 -2.26
CA LYS A 132 11.84 20.78 -3.26
C LYS A 132 11.52 22.12 -2.61
N ASP A 133 12.27 23.14 -2.97
CA ASP A 133 12.13 24.49 -2.41
C ASP A 133 10.81 25.20 -2.81
N ASP A 134 10.24 24.80 -3.95
CA ASP A 134 8.99 25.34 -4.50
C ASP A 134 7.73 24.61 -3.99
N PHE A 135 7.89 23.56 -3.17
CA PHE A 135 6.75 22.88 -2.56
C PHE A 135 6.38 23.46 -1.20
N THR A 136 5.09 23.49 -0.90
CA THR A 136 4.59 23.71 0.46
C THR A 136 4.20 22.36 1.06
N VAL A 137 4.94 21.91 2.08
CA VAL A 137 4.67 20.63 2.74
C VAL A 137 4.16 20.91 4.17
N ILE A 138 2.97 20.41 4.45
CA ILE A 138 2.31 20.53 5.77
C ILE A 138 2.15 19.13 6.33
N ILE A 139 2.72 18.90 7.52
CA ILE A 139 2.57 17.63 8.20
C ILE A 139 1.44 17.68 9.22
N ALA A 140 0.53 16.73 9.20
CA ALA A 140 -0.52 16.62 10.20
C ALA A 140 0.08 16.24 11.56
N GLY A 141 -0.33 16.96 12.62
CA GLY A 141 0.06 16.62 13.98
C GLY A 141 -0.68 15.39 14.51
N GLY A 142 -0.08 14.70 15.48
CA GLY A 142 -0.67 13.52 16.11
C GLY A 142 0.38 12.57 16.69
N GLU A 143 -0.03 11.36 17.02
CA GLU A 143 0.86 10.30 17.50
C GLU A 143 1.65 9.68 16.33
N ILE A 144 2.97 9.63 16.47
CA ILE A 144 3.84 9.00 15.49
C ILE A 144 3.93 7.51 15.77
N ARG A 145 3.58 6.71 14.79
CA ARG A 145 3.72 5.27 14.83
C ARG A 145 5.13 4.87 14.41
N ASN A 146 5.91 4.35 15.35
CA ASN A 146 7.34 4.08 15.18
C ASN A 146 7.67 3.08 14.05
N ARG A 147 6.74 2.18 13.72
CA ARG A 147 6.99 1.11 12.74
C ARG A 147 7.13 1.63 11.30
N ASP A 148 6.51 2.75 10.94
CA ASP A 148 6.43 3.23 9.56
C ASP A 148 6.38 4.76 9.40
N GLY A 149 6.47 5.50 10.52
CA GLY A 149 6.45 6.96 10.50
C GLY A 149 5.07 7.56 10.17
N GLY A 150 4.02 6.76 10.22
CA GLY A 150 2.65 7.23 10.07
C GLY A 150 2.19 8.01 11.29
N ILE A 151 1.48 9.12 11.08
CA ILE A 151 0.89 9.94 12.13
C ILE A 151 -0.59 9.59 12.20
N VAL A 152 -1.07 9.24 13.39
CA VAL A 152 -2.42 8.71 13.61
C VAL A 152 -3.09 9.40 14.80
N GLY A 153 -4.39 9.17 14.94
CA GLY A 153 -5.20 9.68 16.05
C GLY A 153 -6.25 10.69 15.62
N GLU A 154 -7.10 11.07 16.58
CA GLU A 154 -8.22 12.00 16.32
C GLU A 154 -7.73 13.39 15.93
N ALA A 155 -6.66 13.88 16.56
CA ALA A 155 -6.06 15.17 16.22
C ALA A 155 -5.59 15.22 14.76
N THR A 156 -5.01 14.12 14.25
CA THR A 156 -4.61 14.01 12.84
C THR A 156 -5.82 14.04 11.90
N ARG A 157 -6.88 13.29 12.23
CA ARG A 157 -8.13 13.28 11.46
C ARG A 157 -8.76 14.69 11.42
N ASP A 158 -8.87 15.34 12.57
CA ASP A 158 -9.49 16.67 12.69
C ASP A 158 -8.66 17.74 11.98
N PHE A 159 -7.33 17.60 11.98
CA PHE A 159 -6.44 18.47 11.22
C PHE A 159 -6.69 18.35 9.71
N ILE A 160 -6.78 17.14 9.17
CA ILE A 160 -7.12 16.88 7.76
C ILE A 160 -8.47 17.49 7.40
N GLY A 161 -9.45 17.43 8.31
CA GLY A 161 -10.78 18.00 8.14
C GLY A 161 -10.83 19.50 7.93
N GLN A 162 -9.74 20.23 8.22
CA GLN A 162 -9.65 21.69 8.02
C GLN A 162 -9.33 22.10 6.57
N PHE A 163 -8.98 21.13 5.71
CA PHE A 163 -8.59 21.38 4.32
C PHE A 163 -9.60 20.81 3.35
N ARG A 164 -9.57 21.31 2.12
CA ARG A 164 -10.23 20.70 0.97
C ARG A 164 -9.27 20.75 -0.21
N MET A 165 -8.72 19.58 -0.55
CA MET A 165 -7.66 19.43 -1.54
C MET A 165 -8.19 19.01 -2.90
N ASP A 166 -7.43 19.29 -3.96
CA ASP A 166 -7.77 18.87 -5.31
C ASP A 166 -7.68 17.35 -5.44
N TYR A 167 -6.65 16.75 -4.84
CA TYR A 167 -6.40 15.31 -4.90
C TYR A 167 -6.19 14.72 -3.50
N GLY A 168 -6.74 13.53 -3.27
CA GLY A 168 -6.38 12.65 -2.17
C GLY A 168 -5.74 11.39 -2.71
N VAL A 169 -4.47 11.17 -2.39
CA VAL A 169 -3.71 9.97 -2.81
C VAL A 169 -3.66 9.02 -1.64
N ILE A 170 -4.30 7.87 -1.78
CA ILE A 170 -4.38 6.84 -0.74
C ILE A 170 -3.84 5.51 -1.25
N GLY A 171 -3.24 4.74 -0.33
CA GLY A 171 -2.96 3.33 -0.51
C GLY A 171 -4.05 2.45 0.07
N ILE A 172 -3.91 1.14 -0.07
CA ILE A 172 -4.83 0.16 0.52
C ILE A 172 -4.10 -1.14 0.85
N SER A 173 -4.59 -1.86 1.84
CA SER A 173 -4.05 -3.17 2.19
C SER A 173 -4.74 -4.31 1.45
N GLY A 174 -6.02 -4.19 1.12
CA GLY A 174 -6.76 -5.17 0.35
C GLY A 174 -7.97 -4.59 -0.39
N ILE A 175 -8.33 -5.18 -1.52
CA ILE A 175 -9.54 -4.88 -2.31
C ILE A 175 -10.29 -6.18 -2.48
N ASP A 176 -11.48 -6.29 -1.88
CA ASP A 176 -12.31 -7.49 -1.99
C ASP A 176 -13.05 -7.53 -3.33
N SER A 177 -13.55 -8.70 -3.69
CA SER A 177 -14.23 -8.97 -4.95
C SER A 177 -15.57 -8.23 -5.12
N ASP A 178 -16.12 -7.67 -4.04
CA ASP A 178 -17.32 -6.82 -4.03
C ASP A 178 -16.99 -5.32 -4.13
N GLY A 179 -15.69 -4.98 -4.25
CA GLY A 179 -15.21 -3.60 -4.30
C GLY A 179 -14.96 -2.97 -2.94
N SER A 180 -15.11 -3.71 -1.85
CA SER A 180 -14.77 -3.22 -0.51
C SER A 180 -13.27 -2.96 -0.38
N LEU A 181 -12.92 -1.80 0.18
CA LEU A 181 -11.55 -1.40 0.48
C LEU A 181 -11.25 -1.78 1.93
N LEU A 182 -10.20 -2.58 2.13
CA LEU A 182 -9.89 -3.20 3.42
C LEU A 182 -8.50 -2.81 3.92
N ASP A 183 -8.40 -2.60 5.24
CA ASP A 183 -7.12 -2.37 5.91
C ASP A 183 -7.04 -3.12 7.25
N PHE A 184 -5.84 -3.10 7.87
CA PHE A 184 -5.56 -3.78 9.14
C PHE A 184 -5.70 -2.89 10.36
N ASP A 185 -5.56 -1.57 10.20
CA ASP A 185 -5.47 -0.62 11.31
C ASP A 185 -6.65 0.37 11.27
N TYR A 186 -7.48 0.29 12.31
CA TYR A 186 -8.65 1.16 12.47
C TYR A 186 -8.29 2.65 12.49
N HIS A 187 -7.15 3.02 13.09
CA HIS A 187 -6.72 4.41 13.17
C HIS A 187 -6.28 4.95 11.80
N GLU A 188 -5.60 4.13 10.99
CA GLU A 188 -5.29 4.48 9.59
C GLU A 188 -6.57 4.69 8.78
N VAL A 189 -7.50 3.76 8.91
CA VAL A 189 -8.79 3.82 8.19
C VAL A 189 -9.53 5.14 8.47
N LYS A 190 -9.55 5.62 9.71
CA LYS A 190 -10.22 6.89 10.05
C LYS A 190 -9.59 8.10 9.36
N ILE A 191 -8.28 8.08 9.18
CA ILE A 191 -7.55 9.15 8.49
C ILE A 191 -7.78 9.06 6.98
N ALA A 192 -7.66 7.88 6.39
CA ALA A 192 -7.93 7.67 4.97
C ALA A 192 -9.37 8.06 4.61
N GLN A 193 -10.36 7.75 5.46
CA GLN A 193 -11.75 8.22 5.30
C GLN A 193 -11.87 9.74 5.31
N ALA A 194 -11.12 10.43 6.19
CA ALA A 194 -11.08 11.88 6.21
C ALA A 194 -10.46 12.45 4.92
N ILE A 195 -9.36 11.85 4.43
CA ILE A 195 -8.74 12.23 3.15
C ILE A 195 -9.76 12.08 2.00
N ILE A 196 -10.47 10.96 1.93
CA ILE A 196 -11.52 10.74 0.91
C ILE A 196 -12.59 11.82 0.98
N ALA A 197 -13.10 12.11 2.17
CA ALA A 197 -14.18 13.09 2.37
C ALA A 197 -13.77 14.54 2.03
N HIS A 198 -12.49 14.85 2.17
CA HIS A 198 -11.96 16.21 2.00
C HIS A 198 -11.15 16.41 0.70
N SER A 199 -11.20 15.46 -0.24
CA SER A 199 -10.60 15.55 -1.56
C SER A 199 -11.65 15.72 -2.66
N ARG A 200 -11.35 16.54 -3.68
CA ARG A 200 -12.19 16.67 -4.88
C ARG A 200 -12.10 15.44 -5.78
N GLN A 201 -10.90 14.92 -5.92
CA GLN A 201 -10.61 13.67 -6.61
C GLN A 201 -9.81 12.75 -5.69
N VAL A 202 -10.17 11.48 -5.67
CA VAL A 202 -9.49 10.45 -4.86
C VAL A 202 -8.83 9.46 -5.79
N PHE A 203 -7.51 9.34 -5.68
CA PHE A 203 -6.66 8.40 -6.38
C PHE A 203 -6.26 7.26 -5.44
N LEU A 204 -6.65 6.05 -5.79
CA LEU A 204 -6.26 4.83 -5.08
C LEU A 204 -5.10 4.16 -5.79
N ALA A 205 -3.97 4.02 -5.11
CA ALA A 205 -2.78 3.36 -5.65
C ALA A 205 -2.61 1.97 -5.02
N ALA A 206 -2.72 0.92 -5.83
CA ALA A 206 -2.70 -0.46 -5.36
C ALA A 206 -2.04 -1.39 -6.38
N ASP A 207 -0.96 -2.08 -5.97
CA ASP A 207 -0.39 -3.15 -6.79
C ASP A 207 -1.32 -4.38 -6.84
N HIS A 208 -1.14 -5.24 -7.85
CA HIS A 208 -1.98 -6.41 -8.11
C HIS A 208 -2.11 -7.36 -6.90
N THR A 209 -1.18 -7.36 -5.95
CA THR A 209 -1.24 -8.22 -4.76
C THR A 209 -2.32 -7.81 -3.78
N LYS A 210 -2.94 -6.64 -3.97
CA LYS A 210 -4.03 -6.13 -3.12
C LYS A 210 -5.39 -6.71 -3.51
N PHE A 211 -5.55 -7.17 -4.74
CA PHE A 211 -6.80 -7.80 -5.17
C PHE A 211 -7.03 -9.14 -4.47
N GLY A 212 -8.20 -9.30 -3.86
CA GLY A 212 -8.58 -10.48 -3.08
C GLY A 212 -7.78 -10.66 -1.77
N ARG A 213 -7.02 -9.65 -1.33
CA ARG A 213 -6.37 -9.68 -0.02
C ARG A 213 -7.35 -9.28 1.06
N ASN A 214 -7.54 -10.15 2.03
CA ASN A 214 -8.41 -9.91 3.17
C ASN A 214 -7.71 -9.05 4.24
N ALA A 215 -8.47 -8.17 4.88
CA ALA A 215 -8.10 -7.43 6.08
C ALA A 215 -9.37 -7.11 6.88
N MET A 216 -9.26 -6.89 8.18
CA MET A 216 -10.43 -6.90 9.06
C MET A 216 -11.19 -5.58 9.15
N VAL A 217 -10.59 -4.47 8.73
CA VAL A 217 -11.19 -3.14 8.87
C VAL A 217 -11.68 -2.64 7.52
N ASN A 218 -12.96 -2.32 7.42
CA ASN A 218 -13.54 -1.72 6.22
C ASN A 218 -13.22 -0.22 6.17
N LEU A 219 -12.50 0.19 5.13
CA LEU A 219 -12.19 1.60 4.85
C LEU A 219 -13.32 2.27 4.06
N GLY A 220 -13.90 1.56 3.12
CA GLY A 220 -14.91 2.07 2.22
C GLY A 220 -15.13 1.16 1.01
N ASN A 221 -15.46 1.75 -0.13
CA ASN A 221 -15.71 1.00 -1.36
C ASN A 221 -15.17 1.76 -2.59
N LEU A 222 -14.92 1.04 -3.67
CA LEU A 222 -14.44 1.58 -4.96
C LEU A 222 -15.31 2.72 -5.51
N ASN A 223 -16.58 2.80 -5.15
CA ASN A 223 -17.46 3.90 -5.58
C ASN A 223 -17.08 5.27 -4.98
N GLN A 224 -16.25 5.30 -3.95
CA GLN A 224 -15.77 6.53 -3.30
C GLN A 224 -14.48 7.07 -3.91
N ILE A 225 -13.80 6.31 -4.78
CA ILE A 225 -12.60 6.75 -5.48
C ILE A 225 -12.91 7.24 -6.90
N HIS A 226 -12.04 8.05 -7.48
CA HIS A 226 -12.18 8.58 -8.83
C HIS A 226 -11.37 7.79 -9.86
N ALA A 227 -10.17 7.34 -9.46
CA ALA A 227 -9.34 6.47 -10.30
C ALA A 227 -8.57 5.46 -9.44
N LEU A 228 -8.44 4.24 -9.95
CA LEU A 228 -7.58 3.19 -9.43
C LEU A 228 -6.33 3.08 -10.31
N PHE A 229 -5.16 3.30 -9.73
CA PHE A 229 -3.87 3.13 -10.38
C PHE A 229 -3.26 1.79 -9.97
N THR A 230 -2.97 0.95 -10.94
CA THR A 230 -2.48 -0.41 -10.69
C THR A 230 -1.47 -0.86 -11.75
N ASP A 231 -0.66 -1.86 -11.42
CA ASP A 231 0.39 -2.40 -12.30
C ASP A 231 -0.10 -3.50 -13.25
N GLN A 232 -1.27 -4.06 -12.99
CA GLN A 232 -1.89 -5.09 -13.81
C GLN A 232 -3.40 -4.84 -13.90
N GLU A 233 -4.02 -5.36 -14.95
CA GLU A 233 -5.46 -5.29 -15.11
C GLU A 233 -6.18 -5.89 -13.90
N PRO A 234 -7.15 -5.17 -13.31
CA PRO A 234 -7.92 -5.70 -12.20
C PRO A 234 -8.70 -6.96 -12.58
N PRO A 235 -9.03 -7.84 -11.62
CA PRO A 235 -9.91 -8.98 -11.87
C PRO A 235 -11.22 -8.57 -12.56
N GLU A 236 -11.69 -9.37 -13.52
CA GLU A 236 -12.84 -9.05 -14.39
C GLU A 236 -14.07 -8.58 -13.60
N LYS A 237 -14.34 -9.19 -12.44
CA LYS A 237 -15.46 -8.82 -11.57
C LYS A 237 -15.33 -7.37 -11.06
N LEU A 238 -14.12 -6.94 -10.69
CA LEU A 238 -13.87 -5.56 -10.25
C LEU A 238 -13.92 -4.58 -11.41
N MET A 239 -13.43 -4.94 -12.60
CA MET A 239 -13.55 -4.12 -13.79
C MET A 239 -15.01 -3.87 -14.17
N ARG A 240 -15.85 -4.90 -14.14
CA ARG A 240 -17.29 -4.77 -14.36
C ARG A 240 -17.94 -3.83 -13.35
N LEU A 241 -17.59 -3.96 -12.07
CA LEU A 241 -18.07 -3.09 -11.01
C LEU A 241 -17.66 -1.63 -11.27
N MET A 242 -16.38 -1.39 -11.55
CA MET A 242 -15.86 -0.04 -11.81
C MET A 242 -16.52 0.60 -13.02
N SER A 243 -16.73 -0.14 -14.11
CA SER A 243 -17.47 0.32 -15.28
C SER A 243 -18.91 0.71 -14.95
N GLN A 244 -19.61 -0.09 -14.15
CA GLN A 244 -20.99 0.18 -13.72
C GLN A 244 -21.12 1.44 -12.86
N ILE A 245 -20.11 1.74 -12.03
CA ILE A 245 -20.10 2.94 -11.18
C ILE A 245 -19.41 4.15 -11.84
N GLY A 246 -19.01 4.03 -13.12
CA GLY A 246 -18.36 5.11 -13.87
C GLY A 246 -16.97 5.48 -13.36
N ARG A 247 -16.18 4.51 -12.88
CA ARG A 247 -14.79 4.70 -12.40
C ARG A 247 -13.80 4.14 -13.39
N ALA A 248 -12.64 4.80 -13.48
CA ALA A 248 -11.54 4.37 -14.34
C ALA A 248 -10.49 3.60 -13.54
N HIS A 249 -9.76 2.70 -14.22
CA HIS A 249 -8.45 2.21 -13.77
C HIS A 249 -7.38 2.67 -14.77
N VAL A 250 -6.17 2.87 -14.29
CA VAL A 250 -5.02 3.38 -15.05
C VAL A 250 -3.82 2.49 -14.78
#